data_8b1d4fa8bc0f1fb96556c7f53dff8318
#
_entry.id   8b1d4fa8bc0f1fb96556c7f53dff8318
#
_cell.length_a   1.000
_cell.length_b   1.000
_cell.length_c   1.000
_cell.angle_alpha   90.00
_cell.angle_beta   90.00
_cell.angle_gamma   90.00
#
_symmetry.space_group_name_H-M   'P 1'
#
loop_
_entity.id
_entity.type
_entity.pdbx_description
1 polymer ?
#
loop_
_entity_poly.entity_id
_entity_poly.type
_entity_poly.pdbx_seq_one_letter_code
_entity_poly.pdbx_strand_id
1 'polypeptide(L)'
;MKKTLLILFLITSFSLFAQSFSTGTQTLSSELTANINIDNDTGTTTLTLAGPSNKWFGIGFGNSNMNGTDIFMTNGSSIRDAYSTSNGTPQADSSPESGDWTLVSNTVSSGTRTIVATRDNDTGNSNDYTFSASAGSLTVIWAVGSSTTYAYHSIRGATALSVSLGISENNLLSFEMYPNPVSDVLNIQLPTSTEKAEVSVFDYTGRLVSSKTISSNDTAIDVQKISKGIYMIRVAANNKIGVQRFIKK
;
A
#
# COMPACT_ATOMS: atom_id res chain seq x y z
N MET A 1 5.30 53.83 33.04
CA MET A 1 4.87 52.43 33.13
C MET A 1 4.73 51.89 31.72
N LYS A 2 5.71 51.12 31.23
CA LYS A 2 5.68 50.47 29.90
C LYS A 2 4.99 49.11 30.06
N LYS A 3 3.81 48.90 29.44
CA LYS A 3 3.13 47.62 29.41
C LYS A 3 3.75 46.78 28.28
N THR A 4 4.49 45.74 28.64
CA THR A 4 5.04 44.76 27.71
C THR A 4 3.91 43.79 27.35
N LEU A 5 3.44 43.80 26.10
CA LEU A 5 2.45 42.87 25.56
C LEU A 5 3.18 41.56 25.21
N LEU A 6 2.95 40.49 25.99
CA LEU A 6 3.46 39.16 25.74
C LEU A 6 2.53 38.50 24.72
N ILE A 7 2.97 38.42 23.44
CA ILE A 7 2.24 37.66 22.41
C ILE A 7 2.63 36.21 22.56
N LEU A 8 1.72 35.40 23.09
CA LEU A 8 1.86 33.94 23.16
C LEU A 8 1.61 33.36 21.75
N PHE A 9 2.69 32.97 21.07
CA PHE A 9 2.60 32.30 19.78
C PHE A 9 2.19 30.82 20.04
N LEU A 10 0.89 30.51 19.83
CA LEU A 10 0.39 29.16 19.90
C LEU A 10 0.84 28.42 18.63
N ILE A 11 1.94 27.67 18.71
CA ILE A 11 2.40 26.78 17.63
C ILE A 11 1.47 25.56 17.66
N THR A 12 0.42 25.58 16.85
CA THR A 12 -0.36 24.38 16.55
C THR A 12 0.47 23.50 15.62
N SER A 13 1.09 22.46 16.16
CA SER A 13 1.68 21.40 15.34
C SER A 13 0.55 20.65 14.64
N PHE A 14 0.30 21.00 13.37
CA PHE A 14 -0.49 20.14 12.49
C PHE A 14 0.33 18.86 12.23
N SER A 15 -0.06 17.77 12.83
CA SER A 15 0.40 16.46 12.43
C SER A 15 -0.20 16.18 11.06
N LEU A 16 0.58 16.33 10.00
CA LEU A 16 0.24 15.83 8.68
C LEU A 16 0.24 14.31 8.80
N PHE A 17 -0.93 13.72 8.87
CA PHE A 17 -1.05 12.28 8.74
C PHE A 17 -0.80 11.93 7.27
N ALA A 18 0.12 10.98 7.04
CA ALA A 18 0.31 10.34 5.75
C ALA A 18 -1.06 9.94 5.18
N GLN A 19 -1.44 10.52 4.05
CA GLN A 19 -2.70 10.19 3.40
C GLN A 19 -2.43 9.26 2.24
N SER A 20 -2.75 7.99 2.43
CA SER A 20 -2.83 7.04 1.33
C SER A 20 -4.27 6.72 1.00
N PHE A 21 -4.53 6.47 -0.27
CA PHE A 21 -5.84 6.08 -0.78
C PHE A 21 -5.72 4.71 -1.44
N SER A 22 -6.75 3.89 -1.32
CA SER A 22 -6.73 2.53 -1.84
C SER A 22 -8.07 2.12 -2.41
N THR A 23 -8.01 1.28 -3.43
CA THR A 23 -9.20 0.54 -3.91
C THR A 23 -9.51 -0.66 -3.02
N GLY A 24 -8.58 -1.05 -2.12
CA GLY A 24 -8.58 -2.40 -1.56
C GLY A 24 -8.40 -3.45 -2.66
N THR A 25 -8.35 -4.72 -2.28
CA THR A 25 -8.30 -5.81 -3.26
C THR A 25 -9.68 -6.00 -3.91
N GLN A 26 -9.75 -5.75 -5.20
CA GLN A 26 -10.96 -5.86 -6.03
C GLN A 26 -10.88 -7.08 -6.94
N THR A 27 -11.97 -7.85 -7.01
CA THR A 27 -12.12 -8.94 -7.97
C THR A 27 -12.63 -8.37 -9.28
N LEU A 28 -11.80 -8.38 -10.32
CA LEU A 28 -12.14 -7.91 -11.65
C LEU A 28 -12.84 -9.01 -12.47
N SER A 29 -12.38 -10.25 -12.29
CA SER A 29 -13.00 -11.45 -12.87
C SER A 29 -12.73 -12.66 -11.98
N SER A 30 -13.20 -13.85 -12.37
CA SER A 30 -12.86 -15.09 -11.69
C SER A 30 -11.36 -15.43 -11.70
N GLU A 31 -10.59 -14.79 -12.59
CA GLU A 31 -9.16 -15.06 -12.78
C GLU A 31 -8.26 -13.86 -12.47
N LEU A 32 -8.81 -12.68 -12.19
CA LEU A 32 -8.02 -11.45 -12.05
C LEU A 32 -8.48 -10.62 -10.86
N THR A 33 -7.53 -10.24 -10.01
CA THR A 33 -7.74 -9.27 -8.93
C THR A 33 -6.75 -8.12 -9.03
N ALA A 34 -7.14 -6.94 -8.57
CA ALA A 34 -6.30 -5.76 -8.52
C ALA A 34 -6.43 -5.03 -7.18
N ASN A 35 -5.35 -4.41 -6.72
CA ASN A 35 -5.32 -3.44 -5.64
C ASN A 35 -4.45 -2.27 -6.08
N ILE A 36 -4.95 -1.06 -5.96
CA ILE A 36 -4.26 0.17 -6.32
C ILE A 36 -4.16 1.03 -5.07
N ASN A 37 -2.94 1.29 -4.62
CA ASN A 37 -2.65 2.18 -3.51
C ASN A 37 -1.97 3.45 -4.04
N ILE A 38 -2.53 4.60 -3.71
CA ILE A 38 -2.06 5.92 -4.13
C ILE A 38 -1.59 6.65 -2.88
N ASP A 39 -0.29 6.85 -2.76
CA ASP A 39 0.33 7.51 -1.62
C ASP A 39 0.60 8.97 -1.98
N ASN A 40 0.05 9.89 -1.18
CA ASN A 40 0.22 11.32 -1.41
C ASN A 40 1.56 11.86 -0.90
N ASP A 41 2.11 11.24 0.14
CA ASP A 41 3.35 11.72 0.77
C ASP A 41 4.59 11.39 -0.06
N THR A 42 4.60 10.18 -0.62
CA THR A 42 5.68 9.73 -1.51
C THR A 42 5.43 10.09 -2.97
N GLY A 43 4.21 10.50 -3.31
CA GLY A 43 3.80 10.74 -4.69
C GLY A 43 3.77 9.47 -5.55
N THR A 44 3.61 8.29 -4.95
CA THR A 44 3.79 7.00 -5.61
C THR A 44 2.51 6.17 -5.62
N THR A 45 2.17 5.61 -6.77
CA THR A 45 1.13 4.59 -6.92
C THR A 45 1.73 3.20 -6.92
N THR A 46 1.17 2.31 -6.09
CA THR A 46 1.49 0.87 -6.07
C THR A 46 0.33 0.08 -6.64
N LEU A 47 0.60 -0.66 -7.71
CA LEU A 47 -0.32 -1.63 -8.29
C LEU A 47 0.04 -3.04 -7.83
N THR A 48 -0.91 -3.75 -7.25
CA THR A 48 -0.84 -5.21 -7.04
C THR A 48 -1.85 -5.86 -7.97
N LEU A 49 -1.40 -6.65 -8.92
CA LEU A 49 -2.23 -7.32 -9.91
C LEU A 49 -1.99 -8.83 -9.83
N ALA A 50 -3.03 -9.63 -9.62
CA ALA A 50 -2.90 -11.07 -9.52
C ALA A 50 -3.82 -11.77 -10.54
N GLY A 51 -3.21 -12.67 -11.32
CA GLY A 51 -3.87 -13.39 -12.42
C GLY A 51 -3.23 -14.75 -12.69
N PRO A 52 -3.69 -15.47 -13.72
CA PRO A 52 -3.18 -16.81 -14.06
C PRO A 52 -1.69 -16.77 -14.44
N SER A 53 -0.87 -17.66 -13.86
CA SER A 53 0.58 -17.66 -14.11
C SER A 53 0.98 -18.09 -15.54
N ASN A 54 0.06 -18.73 -16.26
CA ASN A 54 0.26 -19.26 -17.62
C ASN A 54 -0.39 -18.39 -18.71
N LYS A 55 -0.88 -17.19 -18.36
CA LYS A 55 -1.51 -16.25 -19.29
C LYS A 55 -0.91 -14.86 -19.11
N TRP A 56 -1.00 -14.01 -20.16
CA TRP A 56 -0.82 -12.60 -19.99
C TRP A 56 -2.08 -11.96 -19.42
N PHE A 57 -1.93 -10.90 -18.65
CA PHE A 57 -3.04 -10.09 -18.14
C PHE A 57 -2.64 -8.63 -17.99
N GLY A 58 -3.62 -7.76 -17.92
CA GLY A 58 -3.38 -6.32 -17.79
C GLY A 58 -4.59 -5.56 -17.28
N ILE A 59 -4.33 -4.32 -16.90
CA ILE A 59 -5.30 -3.34 -16.45
C ILE A 59 -5.02 -2.00 -17.11
N GLY A 60 -6.06 -1.28 -17.50
CA GLY A 60 -5.94 0.08 -18.01
C GLY A 60 -6.72 1.07 -17.15
N PHE A 61 -6.30 2.32 -17.13
CA PHE A 61 -6.73 3.33 -16.18
C PHE A 61 -7.45 4.50 -16.85
N GLY A 62 -8.44 5.05 -16.16
CA GLY A 62 -9.12 6.29 -16.52
C GLY A 62 -10.24 6.15 -17.55
N ASN A 63 -10.36 5.03 -18.25
CA ASN A 63 -11.33 4.82 -19.33
C ASN A 63 -12.13 3.53 -19.17
N SER A 64 -13.29 3.47 -19.82
CA SER A 64 -14.12 2.26 -19.94
C SER A 64 -13.91 1.48 -21.25
N ASN A 65 -13.03 1.92 -22.12
CA ASN A 65 -12.64 1.28 -23.38
C ASN A 65 -11.12 1.49 -23.65
N MET A 66 -10.57 0.78 -24.62
CA MET A 66 -9.12 0.82 -24.88
C MET A 66 -8.63 2.14 -25.48
N ASN A 67 -9.45 2.87 -26.22
CA ASN A 67 -9.02 4.06 -26.93
C ASN A 67 -8.64 5.18 -25.96
N GLY A 68 -7.42 5.70 -26.04
CA GLY A 68 -6.88 6.74 -25.15
C GLY A 68 -6.64 6.24 -23.72
N THR A 69 -6.33 4.96 -23.54
CA THR A 69 -6.15 4.36 -22.21
C THR A 69 -4.68 4.02 -21.98
N ASP A 70 -4.17 4.43 -20.84
CA ASP A 70 -2.94 3.98 -20.22
C ASP A 70 -3.13 2.55 -19.68
N ILE A 71 -2.21 1.63 -20.02
CA ILE A 71 -2.38 0.19 -19.79
C ILE A 71 -1.12 -0.43 -19.20
N PHE A 72 -1.24 -1.02 -18.03
CA PHE A 72 -0.23 -1.91 -17.48
C PHE A 72 -0.49 -3.35 -17.90
N MET A 73 0.54 -4.04 -18.40
CA MET A 73 0.43 -5.44 -18.83
C MET A 73 1.59 -6.29 -18.31
N THR A 74 1.35 -7.59 -18.16
CA THR A 74 2.40 -8.58 -17.89
C THR A 74 2.14 -9.86 -18.67
N ASN A 75 3.22 -10.48 -19.17
CA ASN A 75 3.19 -11.82 -19.75
C ASN A 75 3.83 -12.88 -18.82
N GLY A 76 4.20 -12.41 -17.62
CA GLY A 76 4.85 -13.24 -16.60
C GLY A 76 6.37 -13.19 -16.59
N SER A 77 7.04 -12.89 -17.69
CA SER A 77 8.48 -12.67 -17.73
C SER A 77 8.86 -11.19 -17.63
N SER A 78 7.98 -10.31 -18.07
CA SER A 78 8.18 -8.86 -18.04
C SER A 78 6.89 -8.12 -17.70
N ILE A 79 7.02 -6.87 -17.31
CA ILE A 79 5.94 -5.89 -17.28
C ILE A 79 6.08 -4.98 -18.51
N ARG A 80 4.95 -4.43 -18.94
CA ARG A 80 4.89 -3.47 -20.02
C ARG A 80 4.01 -2.30 -19.61
N ASP A 81 4.53 -1.10 -19.81
CA ASP A 81 3.80 0.13 -19.87
C ASP A 81 3.35 0.38 -21.31
N ALA A 82 2.07 0.63 -21.51
CA ALA A 82 1.51 0.72 -22.83
C ALA A 82 0.35 1.70 -22.89
N TYR A 83 0.11 2.27 -24.02
CA TYR A 83 -1.07 3.08 -24.29
C TYR A 83 -1.79 2.60 -25.55
N SER A 84 -3.05 2.93 -25.66
CA SER A 84 -3.84 2.58 -26.82
C SER A 84 -4.54 3.79 -27.42
N THR A 85 -4.26 4.06 -28.70
CA THR A 85 -4.92 5.12 -29.47
C THR A 85 -6.15 4.65 -30.23
N SER A 86 -6.47 3.34 -30.14
CA SER A 86 -7.58 2.71 -30.82
C SER A 86 -7.97 1.39 -30.10
N ASN A 87 -8.96 0.68 -30.61
CA ASN A 87 -9.29 -0.68 -30.11
C ASN A 87 -8.34 -1.77 -30.66
N GLY A 88 -7.12 -1.40 -31.04
CA GLY A 88 -6.11 -2.30 -31.56
C GLY A 88 -5.13 -2.80 -30.50
N THR A 89 -3.94 -3.20 -30.96
CA THR A 89 -2.86 -3.65 -30.06
C THR A 89 -2.28 -2.44 -29.31
N PRO A 90 -2.20 -2.50 -27.96
CA PRO A 90 -1.53 -1.46 -27.18
C PRO A 90 -0.07 -1.30 -27.62
N GLN A 91 0.36 -0.07 -27.73
CA GLN A 91 1.75 0.28 -28.07
C GLN A 91 2.55 0.41 -26.77
N ALA A 92 3.81 -0.03 -26.78
CA ALA A 92 4.70 0.25 -25.67
C ALA A 92 4.93 1.77 -25.60
N ASP A 93 4.85 2.32 -24.41
CA ASP A 93 4.93 3.76 -24.21
C ASP A 93 6.36 4.27 -24.32
N SER A 94 7.32 3.47 -23.90
CA SER A 94 8.74 3.82 -23.95
C SER A 94 9.65 2.61 -24.13
N SER A 95 10.95 2.87 -24.17
CA SER A 95 12.00 1.85 -24.13
C SER A 95 12.88 2.11 -22.90
N PRO A 96 13.00 1.16 -21.95
CA PRO A 96 12.46 -0.21 -22.00
C PRO A 96 10.92 -0.28 -21.89
N GLU A 97 10.34 -1.41 -22.30
CA GLU A 97 8.87 -1.63 -22.30
C GLU A 97 8.19 -1.50 -20.93
N SER A 98 8.95 -1.49 -19.83
CA SER A 98 8.42 -1.24 -18.48
C SER A 98 7.95 0.21 -18.29
N GLY A 99 8.43 1.13 -19.14
CA GLY A 99 8.08 2.55 -19.08
C GLY A 99 8.40 3.17 -17.73
N ASP A 100 7.43 3.83 -17.16
CA ASP A 100 7.50 4.48 -15.85
C ASP A 100 7.23 3.50 -14.69
N TRP A 101 6.79 2.26 -14.98
CA TRP A 101 6.55 1.24 -13.96
C TRP A 101 7.84 0.53 -13.53
N THR A 102 8.09 0.51 -12.24
CA THR A 102 9.17 -0.27 -11.60
C THR A 102 8.60 -1.55 -10.99
N LEU A 103 9.11 -2.71 -11.41
CA LEU A 103 8.73 -4.00 -10.84
C LEU A 103 9.30 -4.16 -9.44
N VAL A 104 8.44 -4.32 -8.43
CA VAL A 104 8.81 -4.56 -7.03
C VAL A 104 8.89 -6.06 -6.75
N SER A 105 7.89 -6.83 -7.18
CA SER A 105 7.89 -8.28 -7.01
C SER A 105 7.08 -8.99 -8.09
N ASN A 106 7.48 -10.23 -8.38
CA ASN A 106 6.81 -11.15 -9.29
C ASN A 106 6.86 -12.55 -8.68
N THR A 107 5.76 -13.00 -8.11
CA THR A 107 5.69 -14.27 -7.40
C THR A 107 4.60 -15.15 -7.98
N VAL A 108 4.80 -16.47 -7.92
CA VAL A 108 3.81 -17.46 -8.35
C VAL A 108 3.52 -18.43 -7.20
N SER A 109 2.25 -18.58 -6.88
CA SER A 109 1.77 -19.54 -5.90
C SER A 109 0.49 -20.20 -6.40
N SER A 110 0.44 -21.52 -6.38
CA SER A 110 -0.76 -22.31 -6.74
C SER A 110 -1.39 -21.91 -8.08
N GLY A 111 -0.56 -21.61 -9.09
CA GLY A 111 -1.03 -21.23 -10.43
C GLY A 111 -1.43 -19.78 -10.59
N THR A 112 -1.40 -18.97 -9.52
CA THR A 112 -1.63 -17.53 -9.54
C THR A 112 -0.31 -16.77 -9.52
N ARG A 113 -0.14 -15.84 -10.44
CA ARG A 113 0.95 -14.88 -10.46
C ARG A 113 0.50 -13.58 -9.83
N THR A 114 1.28 -13.08 -8.88
CA THR A 114 1.10 -11.75 -8.29
C THR A 114 2.25 -10.86 -8.69
N ILE A 115 1.93 -9.75 -9.34
CA ILE A 115 2.85 -8.68 -9.70
C ILE A 115 2.60 -7.52 -8.74
N VAL A 116 3.66 -6.96 -8.19
CA VAL A 116 3.65 -5.67 -7.51
C VAL A 116 4.57 -4.73 -8.29
N ALA A 117 4.04 -3.61 -8.71
CA ALA A 117 4.79 -2.58 -9.43
C ALA A 117 4.45 -1.19 -8.88
N THR A 118 5.39 -0.26 -8.99
CA THR A 118 5.23 1.12 -8.53
C THR A 118 5.53 2.10 -9.66
N ARG A 119 4.88 3.26 -9.61
CA ARG A 119 5.08 4.38 -10.53
C ARG A 119 4.77 5.68 -9.79
N ASP A 120 5.33 6.79 -10.23
CA ASP A 120 4.92 8.11 -9.75
C ASP A 120 3.42 8.34 -10.04
N ASN A 121 2.73 9.03 -9.14
CA ASN A 121 1.31 9.36 -9.31
C ASN A 121 1.08 10.18 -10.58
N ASP A 122 2.02 11.06 -10.92
CA ASP A 122 2.09 11.84 -12.14
C ASP A 122 3.50 11.68 -12.72
N THR A 123 3.62 10.99 -13.86
CA THR A 123 4.89 10.76 -14.55
C THR A 123 5.30 11.95 -15.43
N GLY A 124 4.36 12.90 -15.65
CA GLY A 124 4.54 13.97 -16.63
C GLY A 124 4.41 13.54 -18.08
N ASN A 125 4.15 12.26 -18.35
CA ASN A 125 3.91 11.71 -19.67
C ASN A 125 2.42 11.85 -20.05
N SER A 126 2.15 12.40 -21.23
CA SER A 126 0.78 12.67 -21.68
C SER A 126 -0.04 11.41 -22.02
N ASN A 127 0.60 10.26 -22.18
CA ASN A 127 -0.04 8.97 -22.41
C ASN A 127 -0.44 8.29 -21.12
N ASP A 128 0.12 8.73 -20.00
CA ASP A 128 -0.08 8.13 -18.69
C ASP A 128 -1.28 8.72 -17.95
N TYR A 129 -1.95 7.87 -17.23
CA TYR A 129 -3.00 8.29 -16.31
C TYR A 129 -2.38 8.88 -15.03
N THR A 130 -2.76 10.12 -14.68
CA THR A 130 -2.38 10.73 -13.40
C THR A 130 -3.29 10.21 -12.28
N PHE A 131 -2.71 9.51 -11.31
CA PHE A 131 -3.43 8.99 -10.16
C PHE A 131 -3.67 10.10 -9.13
N SER A 132 -4.93 10.36 -8.83
CA SER A 132 -5.31 11.35 -7.80
C SER A 132 -5.36 10.70 -6.43
N ALA A 133 -4.56 11.21 -5.48
CA ALA A 133 -4.60 10.82 -4.08
C ALA A 133 -5.82 11.44 -3.38
N SER A 134 -7.00 11.01 -3.78
CA SER A 134 -8.29 11.47 -3.24
C SER A 134 -9.33 10.36 -3.27
N ALA A 135 -10.30 10.43 -2.36
CA ALA A 135 -11.46 9.55 -2.41
C ALA A 135 -12.29 9.82 -3.67
N GLY A 136 -12.78 8.76 -4.29
CA GLY A 136 -13.55 8.88 -5.52
C GLY A 136 -13.78 7.57 -6.23
N SER A 137 -13.80 7.63 -7.54
CA SER A 137 -14.01 6.48 -8.42
C SER A 137 -12.92 6.46 -9.50
N LEU A 138 -12.25 5.31 -9.64
CA LEU A 138 -11.28 5.05 -10.69
C LEU A 138 -11.88 4.06 -11.70
N THR A 139 -12.17 4.53 -12.89
CA THR A 139 -12.61 3.64 -13.99
C THR A 139 -11.41 2.86 -14.51
N VAL A 140 -11.56 1.55 -14.63
CA VAL A 140 -10.54 0.65 -15.18
C VAL A 140 -11.13 -0.27 -16.23
N ILE A 141 -10.28 -0.61 -17.21
CA ILE A 141 -10.49 -1.77 -18.09
C ILE A 141 -9.51 -2.86 -17.68
N TRP A 142 -9.84 -4.10 -17.99
CA TRP A 142 -8.95 -5.22 -17.70
C TRP A 142 -9.10 -6.31 -18.78
N ALA A 143 -8.05 -7.10 -18.94
CA ALA A 143 -8.05 -8.22 -19.86
C ALA A 143 -7.14 -9.35 -19.41
N VAL A 144 -7.48 -10.58 -19.80
CA VAL A 144 -6.66 -11.78 -19.64
C VAL A 144 -6.57 -12.49 -20.99
N GLY A 145 -5.37 -12.91 -21.36
CA GLY A 145 -5.10 -13.67 -22.58
C GLY A 145 -5.42 -15.15 -22.47
N SER A 146 -5.17 -15.89 -23.54
CA SER A 146 -5.25 -17.36 -23.56
C SER A 146 -3.92 -18.05 -23.25
N SER A 147 -2.80 -17.32 -23.35
CA SER A 147 -1.43 -17.79 -23.10
C SER A 147 -0.56 -16.64 -22.62
N THR A 148 0.74 -16.86 -22.42
CA THR A 148 1.71 -15.81 -22.09
C THR A 148 2.11 -14.95 -23.29
N THR A 149 1.78 -15.34 -24.52
CA THR A 149 2.04 -14.52 -25.71
C THR A 149 0.99 -13.41 -25.79
N TYR A 150 1.42 -12.16 -25.91
CA TYR A 150 0.51 -11.05 -26.16
C TYR A 150 -0.23 -11.24 -27.48
N ALA A 151 -1.54 -11.40 -27.37
CA ALA A 151 -2.48 -11.60 -28.47
C ALA A 151 -3.83 -11.05 -28.07
N TYR A 152 -4.86 -11.27 -28.88
CA TYR A 152 -6.22 -10.89 -28.52
C TYR A 152 -6.64 -11.57 -27.20
N HIS A 153 -7.22 -10.81 -26.30
CA HIS A 153 -7.66 -11.29 -24.99
C HIS A 153 -8.76 -12.36 -25.08
N SER A 154 -8.75 -13.32 -24.17
CA SER A 154 -9.81 -14.33 -24.03
C SER A 154 -11.01 -13.81 -23.24
N ILE A 155 -10.72 -13.01 -22.19
CA ILE A 155 -11.74 -12.30 -21.41
C ILE A 155 -11.31 -10.87 -21.18
N ARG A 156 -12.28 -9.99 -21.02
CA ARG A 156 -12.08 -8.57 -20.75
C ARG A 156 -13.29 -7.96 -20.05
N GLY A 157 -13.11 -6.80 -19.47
CA GLY A 157 -14.21 -6.02 -18.90
C GLY A 157 -13.80 -4.61 -18.55
N ALA A 158 -14.76 -3.86 -18.06
CA ALA A 158 -14.57 -2.53 -17.50
C ALA A 158 -15.37 -2.43 -16.20
N THR A 159 -14.86 -1.68 -15.25
CA THR A 159 -15.55 -1.41 -13.97
C THR A 159 -15.06 -0.11 -13.37
N ALA A 160 -15.82 0.44 -12.43
CA ALA A 160 -15.41 1.55 -11.61
C ALA A 160 -15.03 1.04 -10.21
N LEU A 161 -13.82 1.31 -9.79
CA LEU A 161 -13.30 0.95 -8.48
C LEU A 161 -13.50 2.13 -7.52
N SER A 162 -14.03 1.85 -6.32
CA SER A 162 -14.12 2.86 -5.28
C SER A 162 -12.73 3.08 -4.67
N VAL A 163 -12.27 4.32 -4.68
CA VAL A 163 -11.04 4.75 -4.01
C VAL A 163 -11.42 5.45 -2.72
N SER A 164 -10.92 4.96 -1.60
CA SER A 164 -11.18 5.51 -0.27
C SER A 164 -9.90 5.73 0.51
N LEU A 165 -9.96 6.56 1.55
CA LEU A 165 -8.85 6.68 2.49
C LEU A 165 -8.52 5.28 3.03
N GLY A 166 -7.30 4.84 2.82
CA GLY A 166 -6.83 3.52 3.19
C GLY A 166 -5.57 3.59 4.05
N ILE A 167 -5.36 2.54 4.82
CA ILE A 167 -4.03 2.24 5.33
C ILE A 167 -3.38 1.39 4.23
N SER A 168 -2.28 1.85 3.66
CA SER A 168 -1.54 1.05 2.69
C SER A 168 -1.15 -0.28 3.36
N GLU A 169 -1.58 -1.41 2.80
CA GLU A 169 -1.19 -2.73 3.33
C GLU A 169 0.34 -2.92 3.32
N ASN A 170 1.03 -2.22 2.41
CA ASN A 170 2.49 -2.18 2.38
C ASN A 170 3.10 -1.47 3.60
N ASN A 171 2.32 -0.66 4.31
CA ASN A 171 2.74 0.04 5.52
C ASN A 171 2.36 -0.71 6.81
N LEU A 172 1.78 -1.90 6.71
CA LEU A 172 1.49 -2.72 7.89
C LEU A 172 2.74 -3.48 8.35
N LEU A 173 3.10 -3.28 9.62
CA LEU A 173 4.13 -4.04 10.31
C LEU A 173 3.46 -5.21 11.02
N SER A 174 3.71 -6.43 10.55
CA SER A 174 3.33 -7.63 11.30
C SER A 174 4.38 -7.90 12.38
N PHE A 175 3.96 -8.08 13.63
CA PHE A 175 4.83 -8.44 14.74
C PHE A 175 4.09 -9.38 15.68
N GLU A 176 4.83 -10.15 16.48
CA GLU A 176 4.28 -10.97 17.53
C GLU A 176 4.59 -10.37 18.89
N MET A 177 3.77 -10.65 19.89
CA MET A 177 3.99 -10.21 21.26
C MET A 177 3.58 -11.28 22.28
N TYR A 178 4.36 -11.45 23.33
CA TYR A 178 4.13 -12.42 24.37
C TYR A 178 4.82 -12.04 25.71
N PRO A 179 4.23 -12.52 26.84
CA PRO A 179 2.94 -13.17 26.99
C PRO A 179 1.77 -12.18 26.87
N ASN A 180 0.62 -12.63 26.42
CA ASN A 180 -0.62 -11.85 26.47
C ASN A 180 -1.74 -12.78 26.98
N PRO A 181 -2.29 -12.58 28.18
CA PRO A 181 -2.08 -11.46 29.12
C PRO A 181 -0.72 -11.41 29.81
N VAL A 182 -0.24 -10.19 30.10
CA VAL A 182 1.09 -9.91 30.67
C VAL A 182 1.02 -9.39 32.10
N SER A 183 2.01 -9.78 32.96
CA SER A 183 2.20 -9.22 34.30
C SER A 183 3.25 -8.10 34.34
N ASP A 184 4.47 -8.36 33.96
CA ASP A 184 5.58 -7.43 34.18
C ASP A 184 6.30 -7.01 32.90
N VAL A 185 6.58 -7.97 32.01
CA VAL A 185 7.37 -7.73 30.78
C VAL A 185 6.66 -8.31 29.58
N LEU A 186 6.44 -7.47 28.58
CA LEU A 186 5.91 -7.84 27.28
C LEU A 186 7.06 -7.87 26.25
N ASN A 187 7.27 -9.01 25.62
CA ASN A 187 8.28 -9.15 24.56
C ASN A 187 7.64 -8.92 23.20
N ILE A 188 8.36 -8.22 22.32
CA ILE A 188 7.94 -7.92 20.95
C ILE A 188 8.88 -8.65 20.01
N GLN A 189 8.36 -9.51 19.16
CA GLN A 189 9.13 -10.15 18.11
C GLN A 189 8.93 -9.40 16.79
N LEU A 190 9.99 -8.73 16.34
CA LEU A 190 10.02 -8.01 15.08
C LEU A 190 10.30 -8.97 13.91
N PRO A 191 9.86 -8.65 12.68
CA PRO A 191 10.30 -9.33 11.48
C PRO A 191 11.83 -9.31 11.33
N THR A 192 12.40 -10.33 10.73
CA THR A 192 13.87 -10.50 10.57
C THR A 192 14.55 -9.35 9.80
N SER A 193 13.80 -8.61 8.99
CA SER A 193 14.28 -7.45 8.23
C SER A 193 14.25 -6.13 9.03
N THR A 194 13.88 -6.17 10.33
CA THR A 194 13.69 -4.96 11.15
C THR A 194 14.73 -4.92 12.27
N GLU A 195 15.70 -4.03 12.16
CA GLU A 195 16.76 -3.89 13.16
C GLU A 195 16.31 -3.08 14.39
N LYS A 196 15.51 -2.04 14.19
CA LYS A 196 15.00 -1.16 15.24
C LYS A 196 13.54 -0.79 15.00
N ALA A 197 12.78 -0.61 16.08
CA ALA A 197 11.41 -0.15 16.04
C ALA A 197 11.11 0.78 17.23
N GLU A 198 10.25 1.75 17.01
CA GLU A 198 9.65 2.56 18.06
C GLU A 198 8.37 1.89 18.55
N VAL A 199 8.28 1.64 19.86
CA VAL A 199 7.11 1.05 20.51
C VAL A 199 6.44 2.08 21.38
N SER A 200 5.15 2.28 21.19
CA SER A 200 4.31 3.17 22.00
C SER A 200 3.13 2.40 22.57
N VAL A 201 2.88 2.55 23.87
CA VAL A 201 1.77 1.91 24.59
C VAL A 201 0.76 2.98 24.95
N PHE A 202 -0.51 2.72 24.64
CA PHE A 202 -1.63 3.62 24.89
C PHE A 202 -2.67 2.93 25.76
N ASP A 203 -3.31 3.68 26.68
CA ASP A 203 -4.46 3.21 27.40
C ASP A 203 -5.74 3.24 26.52
N TYR A 204 -6.85 2.76 27.07
CA TYR A 204 -8.14 2.68 26.34
C TYR A 204 -8.72 4.04 25.94
N THR A 205 -8.18 5.16 26.48
CA THR A 205 -8.57 6.53 26.11
C THR A 205 -7.69 7.11 25.00
N GLY A 206 -6.66 6.36 24.55
CA GLY A 206 -5.69 6.81 23.57
C GLY A 206 -4.53 7.64 24.14
N ARG A 207 -4.42 7.72 25.48
CA ARG A 207 -3.31 8.43 26.12
C ARG A 207 -2.05 7.56 26.10
N LEU A 208 -0.94 8.14 25.68
CA LEU A 208 0.38 7.49 25.72
C LEU A 208 0.80 7.25 27.18
N VAL A 209 1.09 6.00 27.53
CA VAL A 209 1.52 5.58 28.87
C VAL A 209 2.98 5.14 28.92
N SER A 210 3.55 4.69 27.82
CA SER A 210 4.96 4.31 27.71
C SER A 210 5.44 4.39 26.26
N SER A 211 6.72 4.73 26.07
CA SER A 211 7.39 4.65 24.77
C SER A 211 8.82 4.14 24.94
N LYS A 212 9.28 3.27 24.02
CA LYS A 212 10.63 2.72 24.02
C LYS A 212 11.06 2.39 22.60
N THR A 213 12.31 2.67 22.26
CA THR A 213 12.94 2.10 21.06
C THR A 213 13.46 0.70 21.38
N ILE A 214 13.06 -0.30 20.62
CA ILE A 214 13.51 -1.69 20.72
C ILE A 214 14.41 -2.05 19.53
N SER A 215 15.18 -3.11 19.71
CA SER A 215 16.03 -3.69 18.67
C SER A 215 15.95 -5.21 18.73
N SER A 216 16.59 -5.90 17.77
CA SER A 216 16.67 -7.37 17.76
C SER A 216 17.25 -7.98 19.05
N ASN A 217 18.08 -7.20 19.77
CA ASN A 217 18.73 -7.63 21.02
C ASN A 217 18.02 -7.11 22.29
N ASP A 218 17.07 -6.19 22.18
CA ASP A 218 16.31 -5.59 23.29
C ASP A 218 14.85 -5.44 22.87
N THR A 219 14.10 -6.50 23.07
CA THR A 219 12.69 -6.62 22.62
C THR A 219 11.68 -6.45 23.76
N ALA A 220 12.15 -6.25 24.99
CA ALA A 220 11.33 -6.25 26.20
C ALA A 220 10.75 -4.86 26.50
N ILE A 221 9.46 -4.81 26.75
CA ILE A 221 8.72 -3.63 27.23
C ILE A 221 8.32 -3.87 28.68
N ASP A 222 8.83 -3.03 29.56
CA ASP A 222 8.44 -3.03 30.98
C ASP A 222 7.01 -2.44 31.12
N VAL A 223 6.09 -3.27 31.60
CA VAL A 223 4.70 -2.91 31.87
C VAL A 223 4.34 -3.05 33.36
N GLN A 224 5.34 -3.23 34.24
CA GLN A 224 5.11 -3.44 35.67
C GLN A 224 4.39 -2.27 36.35
N LYS A 225 4.71 -1.05 35.91
CA LYS A 225 4.19 0.19 36.54
C LYS A 225 2.85 0.66 36.00
N ILE A 226 2.30 0.02 34.97
CA ILE A 226 0.98 0.38 34.46
C ILE A 226 -0.12 -0.42 35.17
N SER A 227 -1.31 0.17 35.30
CA SER A 227 -2.45 -0.44 35.97
C SER A 227 -2.98 -1.64 35.19
N LYS A 228 -3.70 -2.55 35.88
CA LYS A 228 -4.42 -3.64 35.21
C LYS A 228 -5.46 -3.09 34.25
N GLY A 229 -5.54 -3.69 33.06
CA GLY A 229 -6.46 -3.22 32.03
C GLY A 229 -6.10 -3.64 30.60
N ILE A 230 -6.81 -3.06 29.64
CA ILE A 230 -6.61 -3.27 28.20
C ILE A 230 -5.81 -2.09 27.65
N TYR A 231 -4.79 -2.41 26.87
CA TYR A 231 -3.88 -1.44 26.26
C TYR A 231 -3.74 -1.72 24.77
N MET A 232 -3.45 -0.67 24.02
CA MET A 232 -3.03 -0.76 22.64
C MET A 232 -1.51 -0.54 22.56
N ILE A 233 -0.82 -1.35 21.77
CA ILE A 233 0.59 -1.20 21.47
C ILE A 233 0.74 -0.88 19.99
N ARG A 234 1.49 0.17 19.69
CA ARG A 234 1.88 0.59 18.34
C ARG A 234 3.36 0.36 18.18
N VAL A 235 3.74 -0.36 17.14
CA VAL A 235 5.13 -0.59 16.75
C VAL A 235 5.36 0.06 15.40
N ALA A 236 6.35 0.93 15.28
CA ALA A 236 6.68 1.64 14.04
C ALA A 236 8.14 1.37 13.64
N ALA A 237 8.37 0.93 12.41
CA ALA A 237 9.69 0.67 11.85
C ALA A 237 9.66 0.70 10.33
N ASN A 238 10.70 1.24 9.68
CA ASN A 238 10.86 1.22 8.22
C ASN A 238 9.61 1.72 7.47
N ASN A 239 9.04 2.85 7.89
CA ASN A 239 7.77 3.41 7.38
C ASN A 239 6.54 2.48 7.52
N LYS A 240 6.65 1.41 8.32
CA LYS A 240 5.56 0.49 8.61
C LYS A 240 5.07 0.65 10.03
N ILE A 241 3.78 0.42 10.26
CA ILE A 241 3.13 0.53 11.55
C ILE A 241 2.33 -0.75 11.82
N GLY A 242 2.53 -1.33 12.98
CA GLY A 242 1.68 -2.40 13.51
C GLY A 242 0.99 -1.96 14.78
N VAL A 243 -0.27 -2.36 14.96
CA VAL A 243 -1.03 -2.08 16.18
C VAL A 243 -1.70 -3.35 16.65
N GLN A 244 -1.54 -3.67 17.92
CA GLN A 244 -2.17 -4.82 18.55
C GLN A 244 -2.68 -4.47 19.96
N ARG A 245 -3.54 -5.30 20.51
CA ARG A 245 -4.10 -5.16 21.85
C ARG A 245 -3.47 -6.16 22.81
N PHE A 246 -3.12 -5.73 24.01
CA PHE A 246 -2.73 -6.64 25.08
C PHE A 246 -3.50 -6.38 26.39
N ILE A 247 -3.48 -7.37 27.29
CA ILE A 247 -4.14 -7.32 28.59
C ILE A 247 -3.06 -7.34 29.68
N LYS A 248 -3.05 -6.32 30.54
CA LYS A 248 -2.23 -6.24 31.74
C LYS A 248 -3.01 -6.87 32.92
N LYS A 249 -2.40 -7.85 33.60
CA LYS A 249 -2.91 -8.52 34.79
C LYS A 249 -2.63 -7.77 36.09
#